data_d167ff20a5ad7a380d7d33cb987b3932
#
_entry.id   d167ff20a5ad7a380d7d33cb987b3932
#
_cell.length_a   1.000
_cell.length_b   1.000
_cell.length_c   1.000
_cell.angle_alpha   90.00
_cell.angle_beta   90.00
_cell.angle_gamma   90.00
#
_symmetry.space_group_name_H-M   'P 1'
#
loop_
_entity.id
_entity.type
_entity.pdbx_description
1 polymer ?
#
loop_
_entity_poly.entity_id
_entity_poly.type
_entity_poly.pdbx_seq_one_letter_code
_entity_poly.pdbx_strand_id
1 'polypeptide(L)'
;LFNLVKKLRALRGATSTANEASQIKEDSVSLYTSILQRNKLKEKDIVSVHFSLTQDITKYNPATALREQGFLLNTALFVSQEPKIEGSPPYIIRVLILYYGRKKPIYVYEKEAMFLRKLSPKGKT
;
A
#
# COMPACT_ATOMS: atom_id res chain seq x y z
N LEU A 1 4.14 0.00 30.75
CA LEU A 1 4.76 0.35 30.93
C LEU A 1 5.32 0.46 29.89
N PHE A 2 5.77 0.38 29.60
CA PHE A 2 6.41 0.51 28.68
C PHE A 2 5.83 1.16 27.61
N ASN A 3 6.02 1.35 26.68
CA ASN A 3 5.76 2.01 25.57
C ASN A 3 4.48 1.74 25.00
N LEU A 4 3.49 2.13 25.66
CA LEU A 4 2.16 1.96 25.19
C LEU A 4 1.66 3.16 24.42
N VAL A 5 2.50 4.19 24.28
CA VAL A 5 2.09 5.39 23.57
C VAL A 5 2.16 5.18 22.07
N LYS A 6 1.13 5.60 21.36
CA LYS A 6 1.13 5.55 19.91
C LYS A 6 1.98 6.67 19.36
N LYS A 7 2.74 6.37 18.33
CA LYS A 7 3.57 7.35 17.66
C LYS A 7 3.17 7.42 16.21
N LEU A 8 3.41 8.52 15.57
CA LEU A 8 3.16 8.64 14.14
C LEU A 8 4.17 7.77 13.41
N ARG A 9 3.68 6.92 12.55
CA ARG A 9 4.51 5.98 11.83
C ARG A 9 4.13 5.97 10.36
N ALA A 10 5.02 5.47 9.55
CA ALA A 10 4.77 5.31 8.13
C ALA A 10 5.09 3.87 7.74
N LEU A 11 4.26 3.28 6.91
CA LEU A 11 4.54 1.96 6.37
C LEU A 11 4.34 1.97 4.87
N ARG A 12 4.99 1.04 4.21
CA ARG A 12 4.92 0.88 2.78
C ARG A 12 4.45 -0.51 2.43
N GLY A 13 3.83 -0.61 1.30
CA GLY A 13 3.46 -1.90 0.74
C GLY A 13 3.37 -1.82 -0.75
N ALA A 14 3.35 -2.94 -1.40
CA ALA A 14 3.19 -3.00 -2.85
C ALA A 14 2.68 -4.35 -3.28
N THR A 15 2.03 -4.37 -4.43
CA THR A 15 1.62 -5.61 -5.07
C THR A 15 1.75 -5.42 -6.58
N SER A 16 1.95 -6.51 -7.30
CA SER A 16 1.78 -6.45 -8.74
C SER A 16 0.32 -6.71 -9.05
N THR A 17 -0.08 -6.39 -10.25
CA THR A 17 -1.45 -6.62 -10.70
C THR A 17 -1.44 -6.85 -12.22
N ALA A 18 -2.60 -6.96 -12.83
CA ALA A 18 -2.75 -6.94 -14.27
C ALA A 18 -3.64 -5.75 -14.60
N ASN A 19 -3.47 -5.16 -15.77
CA ASN A 19 -4.26 -3.97 -16.09
C ASN A 19 -5.67 -4.36 -16.54
N GLU A 20 -6.46 -4.83 -15.59
CA GLU A 20 -7.85 -5.19 -15.79
C GLU A 20 -8.61 -4.73 -14.56
N ALA A 21 -9.77 -4.16 -14.75
CA ALA A 21 -10.52 -3.56 -13.65
C ALA A 21 -10.70 -4.54 -12.48
N SER A 22 -11.14 -5.76 -12.77
CA SER A 22 -11.38 -6.73 -11.71
C SER A 22 -10.12 -7.10 -10.96
N GLN A 23 -9.00 -7.23 -11.67
CA GLN A 23 -7.75 -7.62 -11.03
C GLN A 23 -7.18 -6.47 -10.20
N ILE A 24 -7.29 -5.25 -10.70
CA ILE A 24 -6.83 -4.08 -9.95
C ILE A 24 -7.64 -3.95 -8.65
N LYS A 25 -8.96 -4.17 -8.72
CA LYS A 25 -9.79 -4.11 -7.54
C LYS A 25 -9.37 -5.17 -6.53
N GLU A 26 -9.24 -6.39 -6.98
CA GLU A 26 -8.90 -7.50 -6.10
C GLU A 26 -7.54 -7.29 -5.45
N ASP A 27 -6.54 -6.92 -6.22
CA ASP A 27 -5.18 -6.77 -5.70
C ASP A 27 -5.06 -5.57 -4.77
N SER A 28 -5.78 -4.48 -5.06
CA SER A 28 -5.77 -3.29 -4.20
C SER A 28 -6.39 -3.60 -2.84
N VAL A 29 -7.52 -4.29 -2.85
CA VAL A 29 -8.20 -4.64 -1.61
C VAL A 29 -7.38 -5.66 -0.82
N SER A 30 -6.80 -6.63 -1.51
CA SER A 30 -5.99 -7.65 -0.86
C SER A 30 -4.77 -7.02 -0.19
N LEU A 31 -4.08 -6.12 -0.88
CA LEU A 31 -2.92 -5.46 -0.32
C LEU A 31 -3.30 -4.68 0.94
N TYR A 32 -4.36 -3.89 0.86
CA TYR A 32 -4.79 -3.05 1.97
C TYR A 32 -5.20 -3.91 3.18
N THR A 33 -6.00 -4.94 2.96
CA THR A 33 -6.46 -5.76 4.06
C THR A 33 -5.32 -6.56 4.69
N SER A 34 -4.34 -6.99 3.90
CA SER A 34 -3.16 -7.66 4.42
C SER A 34 -2.34 -6.71 5.31
N ILE A 35 -2.23 -5.46 4.90
CA ILE A 35 -1.52 -4.47 5.68
C ILE A 35 -2.20 -4.27 7.03
N LEU A 36 -3.52 -4.11 7.03
CA LEU A 36 -4.26 -3.92 8.27
C LEU A 36 -4.09 -5.13 9.19
N GLN A 37 -4.22 -6.30 8.63
CA GLN A 37 -4.14 -7.51 9.41
C GLN A 37 -2.75 -7.74 9.98
N ARG A 38 -1.74 -7.62 9.18
CA ARG A 38 -0.37 -7.89 9.64
C ARG A 38 0.15 -6.86 10.62
N ASN A 39 -0.36 -5.64 10.55
CA ASN A 39 0.05 -4.59 11.47
C ASN A 39 -0.95 -4.40 12.62
N LYS A 40 -2.04 -5.18 12.62
CA LYS A 40 -3.12 -5.04 13.60
C LYS A 40 -3.55 -3.60 13.65
N LEU A 41 -3.72 -3.00 12.48
CA LEU A 41 -3.99 -1.59 12.34
C LEU A 41 -5.49 -1.35 12.19
N LYS A 42 -6.01 -0.36 12.88
CA LYS A 42 -7.41 0.01 12.78
C LYS A 42 -7.52 1.30 12.00
N GLU A 43 -8.57 1.42 11.23
CA GLU A 43 -8.74 2.60 10.38
C GLU A 43 -8.77 3.90 11.16
N LYS A 44 -9.26 3.88 12.39
CA LYS A 44 -9.30 5.10 13.18
C LYS A 44 -7.93 5.66 13.48
N ASP A 45 -6.90 4.84 13.36
CA ASP A 45 -5.53 5.30 13.61
C ASP A 45 -4.81 5.73 12.34
N ILE A 46 -5.43 5.57 11.18
CA ILE A 46 -4.81 5.95 9.92
C ILE A 46 -5.00 7.44 9.67
N VAL A 47 -3.91 8.11 9.35
CA VAL A 47 -3.93 9.55 9.07
C VAL A 47 -4.17 9.78 7.58
N SER A 48 -3.44 9.09 6.73
CA SER A 48 -3.60 9.22 5.27
C SER A 48 -3.08 8.00 4.54
N VAL A 49 -3.58 7.79 3.35
CA VAL A 49 -3.17 6.69 2.49
C VAL A 49 -2.89 7.24 1.10
N HIS A 50 -1.74 6.91 0.57
CA HIS A 50 -1.35 7.39 -0.75
C HIS A 50 -0.95 6.19 -1.60
N PHE A 51 -1.68 5.99 -2.70
CA PHE A 51 -1.31 4.97 -3.67
C PHE A 51 -0.50 5.59 -4.80
N SER A 52 0.44 4.84 -5.31
CA SER A 52 1.21 5.25 -6.48
C SER A 52 1.17 4.10 -7.48
N LEU A 53 0.88 4.39 -8.73
CA LEU A 53 0.69 3.38 -9.76
C LEU A 53 1.71 3.55 -10.87
N THR A 54 2.22 2.42 -11.39
CA THR A 54 3.00 2.50 -12.62
C THR A 54 2.09 2.94 -13.76
N GLN A 55 2.68 3.51 -14.81
CA GLN A 55 1.92 4.16 -15.87
C GLN A 55 1.04 3.20 -16.67
N ASP A 56 1.34 1.93 -16.63
CA ASP A 56 0.60 0.92 -17.37
C ASP A 56 -0.69 0.46 -16.67
N ILE A 57 -0.98 0.97 -15.47
CA ILE A 57 -2.23 0.68 -14.79
C ILE A 57 -3.20 1.80 -15.09
N THR A 58 -4.19 1.54 -15.92
CA THR A 58 -5.09 2.57 -16.41
C THR A 58 -6.56 2.22 -16.29
N LYS A 59 -6.89 0.97 -15.95
CA LYS A 59 -8.29 0.54 -16.04
C LYS A 59 -9.12 0.66 -14.77
N TYR A 60 -8.49 0.91 -13.66
CA TYR A 60 -9.26 1.14 -12.43
C TYR A 60 -8.42 1.87 -11.40
N ASN A 61 -9.09 2.55 -10.49
CA ASN A 61 -8.44 3.35 -9.46
C ASN A 61 -8.46 2.57 -8.15
N PRO A 62 -7.31 2.28 -7.54
CA PRO A 62 -7.25 1.54 -6.27
C PRO A 62 -8.01 2.22 -5.14
N ALA A 63 -8.03 3.55 -5.11
CA ALA A 63 -8.74 4.27 -4.07
C ALA A 63 -10.25 4.02 -4.20
N THR A 64 -10.74 4.02 -5.43
CA THR A 64 -12.14 3.72 -5.69
C THR A 64 -12.46 2.30 -5.26
N ALA A 65 -11.56 1.37 -5.53
CA ALA A 65 -11.76 -0.03 -5.15
C ALA A 65 -11.95 -0.16 -3.63
N LEU A 66 -11.14 0.57 -2.85
CA LEU A 66 -11.26 0.51 -1.39
C LEU A 66 -12.55 1.13 -0.92
N ARG A 67 -12.91 2.28 -1.47
CA ARG A 67 -14.13 2.95 -1.05
C ARG A 67 -15.37 2.15 -1.39
N GLU A 68 -15.35 1.43 -2.48
CA GLU A 68 -16.48 0.57 -2.86
C GLU A 68 -16.67 -0.56 -1.84
N GLN A 69 -15.61 -0.95 -1.14
CA GLN A 69 -15.71 -1.96 -0.11
C GLN A 69 -15.99 -1.35 1.27
N GLY A 70 -16.17 -0.05 1.34
CA GLY A 70 -16.46 0.63 2.60
C GLY A 70 -15.23 1.03 3.39
N PHE A 71 -14.03 0.91 2.81
CA PHE A 71 -12.81 1.29 3.52
C PHE A 71 -12.46 2.75 3.31
N LEU A 72 -11.86 3.33 4.30
CA LEU A 72 -11.28 4.67 4.25
C LEU A 72 -12.26 5.76 3.80
N LEU A 73 -13.50 5.64 4.21
CA LEU A 73 -14.52 6.59 3.78
C LEU A 73 -14.30 8.01 4.30
N ASN A 74 -13.64 8.12 5.45
CA ASN A 74 -13.40 9.43 6.05
C ASN A 74 -11.91 9.73 6.22
N THR A 75 -11.07 9.10 5.44
CA THR A 75 -9.62 9.25 5.56
C THR A 75 -9.08 9.90 4.29
N ALA A 76 -8.06 10.72 4.43
CA ALA A 76 -7.40 11.34 3.28
C ALA A 76 -6.76 10.24 2.43
N LEU A 77 -7.23 10.10 1.22
CA LEU A 77 -6.84 9.01 0.34
C LEU A 77 -6.50 9.61 -1.03
N PHE A 78 -5.31 9.33 -1.52
CA PHE A 78 -4.80 9.96 -2.70
C PHE A 78 -4.14 8.96 -3.63
N VAL A 79 -4.20 9.22 -4.92
CA VAL A 79 -3.57 8.35 -5.92
C VAL A 79 -2.74 9.21 -6.85
N SER A 80 -1.54 8.77 -7.16
CA SER A 80 -0.70 9.45 -8.13
C SER A 80 -0.04 8.44 -9.04
N GLN A 81 0.56 8.92 -10.10
CA GLN A 81 1.24 8.07 -11.05
C GLN A 81 2.72 8.10 -10.77
N GLU A 82 3.34 6.95 -10.81
CA GLU A 82 4.75 6.83 -10.57
C GLU A 82 5.53 7.30 -11.80
N PRO A 83 6.65 7.96 -11.66
CA PRO A 83 7.42 8.36 -12.83
C PRO A 83 7.94 7.13 -13.54
N LYS A 84 8.05 7.22 -14.86
CA LYS A 84 8.55 6.11 -15.64
C LYS A 84 10.06 6.08 -15.53
N ILE A 85 10.58 5.06 -14.88
CA ILE A 85 12.02 4.91 -14.71
C ILE A 85 12.44 3.64 -15.44
N GLU A 86 13.48 3.75 -16.24
CA GLU A 86 13.95 2.63 -17.01
C GLU A 86 14.36 1.50 -16.07
N GLY A 87 13.94 0.29 -16.37
CA GLY A 87 14.26 -0.86 -15.55
C GLY A 87 13.29 -1.13 -14.41
N SER A 88 12.32 -0.24 -14.20
CA SER A 88 11.35 -0.47 -13.15
C SER A 88 10.38 -1.59 -13.55
N PRO A 89 9.94 -2.41 -12.60
CA PRO A 89 9.00 -3.48 -12.93
C PRO A 89 7.64 -2.91 -13.33
N PRO A 90 6.91 -3.60 -14.22
CA PRO A 90 5.61 -3.13 -14.66
C PRO A 90 4.48 -3.53 -13.73
N TYR A 91 3.34 -2.90 -13.90
CA TYR A 91 2.10 -3.26 -13.23
C TYR A 91 2.21 -3.35 -11.70
N ILE A 92 2.78 -2.30 -11.10
CA ILE A 92 2.95 -2.26 -9.65
C ILE A 92 2.03 -1.21 -9.02
N ILE A 93 1.36 -1.61 -7.95
CA ILE A 93 0.59 -0.72 -7.11
C ILE A 93 1.40 -0.59 -5.82
N ARG A 94 1.77 0.64 -5.44
CA ARG A 94 2.48 0.90 -4.19
C ARG A 94 1.58 1.69 -3.28
N VAL A 95 1.78 1.57 -1.98
CA VAL A 95 0.99 2.33 -1.02
C VAL A 95 1.89 2.82 0.11
N LEU A 96 1.60 4.03 0.57
CA LEU A 96 2.25 4.61 1.74
C LEU A 96 1.12 4.95 2.71
N ILE A 97 1.22 4.50 3.94
CA ILE A 97 0.20 4.76 4.95
C ILE A 97 0.86 5.44 6.15
N LEU A 98 0.30 6.58 6.54
CA LEU A 98 0.70 7.26 7.76
C LEU A 98 -0.35 6.95 8.81
N TYR A 99 0.09 6.56 9.98
CA TYR A 99 -0.82 6.12 11.03
C TYR A 99 -0.18 6.27 12.40
N TYR A 100 -1.00 6.17 13.43
CA TYR A 100 -0.49 6.16 14.80
C TYR A 100 -0.50 4.73 15.29
N GLY A 101 0.63 4.28 15.81
CA GLY A 101 0.75 2.90 16.29
C GLY A 101 1.84 2.74 17.33
N ARG A 102 1.79 1.65 18.06
CA ARG A 102 2.74 1.39 19.13
C ARG A 102 3.91 0.53 18.70
N LYS A 103 3.71 -0.26 17.63
CA LYS A 103 4.75 -1.17 17.20
C LYS A 103 5.39 -0.74 15.91
N LYS A 104 6.58 -1.25 15.65
CA LYS A 104 7.28 -0.98 14.44
C LYS A 104 6.47 -1.49 13.29
N PRO A 105 6.37 -0.77 12.17
CA PRO A 105 5.56 -1.19 11.03
C PRO A 105 6.11 -2.42 10.33
N ILE A 106 5.22 -3.23 9.80
CA ILE A 106 5.57 -4.38 8.97
C ILE A 106 5.18 -3.99 7.54
N TYR A 107 6.16 -3.92 6.66
CA TYR A 107 5.92 -3.60 5.26
C TYR A 107 5.42 -4.85 4.57
N VAL A 108 4.48 -4.70 3.65
CA VAL A 108 3.82 -5.84 3.01
C VAL A 108 4.05 -5.77 1.50
N TYR A 109 4.66 -6.82 0.96
CA TYR A 109 4.91 -6.92 -0.47
C TYR A 109 4.29 -8.22 -0.95
N GLU A 110 3.42 -8.13 -1.94
CA GLU A 110 2.67 -9.29 -2.42
C GLU A 110 2.92 -9.57 -3.89
N LYS A 111 2.70 -10.80 -4.29
CA LYS A 111 2.84 -11.25 -5.66
C LYS A 111 4.22 -10.90 -6.20
N GLU A 112 4.31 -10.41 -7.41
CA GLU A 112 5.60 -10.12 -8.01
C GLU A 112 6.29 -8.95 -7.32
N ALA A 113 5.56 -8.14 -6.59
CA ALA A 113 6.16 -7.03 -5.86
C ALA A 113 7.08 -7.51 -4.75
N MET A 114 7.05 -8.79 -4.43
CA MET A 114 7.97 -9.35 -3.45
C MET A 114 9.41 -9.15 -3.92
N PHE A 115 9.62 -9.00 -5.23
CA PHE A 115 10.94 -8.77 -5.71
C PHE A 115 11.46 -7.41 -5.31
N LEU A 116 10.61 -6.43 -5.12
CA LEU A 116 11.04 -5.09 -4.76
C LEU A 116 11.79 -5.14 -3.44
N ARG A 117 11.36 -6.03 -2.54
CA ARG A 117 12.00 -6.14 -1.29
C ARG A 117 13.33 -6.87 -1.43
N LYS A 118 13.40 -7.85 -2.31
CA LYS A 118 14.61 -8.60 -2.49
C LYS A 118 15.67 -7.80 -3.24
N LEU A 119 15.22 -6.89 -4.08
CA LEU A 119 16.17 -6.09 -4.83
C LEU A 119 16.77 -4.98 -3.98
N SER A 120 16.19 -4.70 -2.85
CA SER A 120 16.76 -3.72 -1.99
C SER A 120 18.08 -4.22 -1.56
N PRO A 121 19.06 -3.44 -1.60
CA PRO A 121 20.38 -3.83 -1.30
C PRO A 121 20.36 -4.17 0.11
N LYS A 122 21.03 -5.17 0.51
CA LYS A 122 21.06 -5.49 1.72
C LYS A 122 21.53 -4.58 2.49
N GLY A 123 21.00 -4.42 3.23
CA GLY A 123 21.37 -3.43 3.98
C GLY A 123 21.09 -2.32 3.24
N LYS A 124 20.59 -2.33 2.19
CA LYS A 124 20.37 -1.20 1.56
C LYS A 124 19.02 -1.24 1.35
N THR A 125 18.32 -1.80 1.65
CA THR A 125 17.06 -1.81 1.38
C THR A 125 16.30 -1.04 1.67
#